data_2e26f5f3b377dd7c6525d969d48de692
#
_entry.id   2e26f5f3b377dd7c6525d969d48de692
#
_cell.length_a   1.000
_cell.length_b   1.000
_cell.length_c   1.000
_cell.angle_alpha   90.00
_cell.angle_beta   90.00
_cell.angle_gamma   90.00
#
_symmetry.space_group_name_H-M   'P 1'
#
loop_
_entity.id
_entity.type
_entity.pdbx_description
1 polymer ?
#
loop_
_entity_poly.entity_id
_entity_poly.type
_entity_poly.pdbx_seq_one_letter_code
_entity_poly.pdbx_strand_id
1 'polypeptide(L)'
;LDEPGIEFVLAPVLELVPDFLEQLAASDRAALVALGIGRSERVELWATLSVHEDGSVTANLLGPLVLDFERGCGTQVVLTESGWGTRHPILTR
;
A
#
# COMPACT_ATOMS: atom_id res chain seq x y z
N LEU A 1 12.16 -1.18 -17.32
CA LEU A 1 11.40 -0.76 -16.23
C LEU A 1 12.07 0.14 -15.26
N ASP A 2 13.38 0.13 -15.21
CA ASP A 2 14.09 0.97 -14.26
C ASP A 2 14.34 2.32 -14.86
N GLU A 3 13.73 3.32 -14.29
CA GLU A 3 14.07 4.69 -14.63
C GLU A 3 15.26 5.10 -13.80
N PRO A 4 16.24 5.82 -14.42
CA PRO A 4 17.39 6.30 -13.66
C PRO A 4 16.94 7.15 -12.46
N GLY A 5 17.51 6.83 -11.28
CA GLY A 5 17.24 7.59 -10.07
C GLY A 5 15.99 7.20 -9.32
N ILE A 6 15.29 6.15 -9.74
CA ILE A 6 14.10 5.66 -9.04
C ILE A 6 14.24 4.17 -8.78
N GLU A 7 14.01 3.78 -7.53
CA GLU A 7 13.99 2.38 -7.13
C GLU A 7 12.64 2.08 -6.47
N PHE A 8 12.20 0.84 -6.62
CA PHE A 8 10.93 0.40 -6.06
C PHE A 8 11.15 -0.68 -5.02
N VAL A 9 10.53 -0.54 -3.86
CA VAL A 9 10.54 -1.54 -2.80
C VAL A 9 9.15 -1.69 -2.24
N LEU A 10 8.91 -2.76 -1.51
CA LEU A 10 7.63 -3.01 -0.85
C LEU A 10 7.77 -2.80 0.64
N ALA A 11 6.71 -2.28 1.26
CA ALA A 11 6.68 -2.10 2.70
C ALA A 11 5.26 -2.30 3.23
N PRO A 12 5.11 -2.80 4.48
CA PRO A 12 3.78 -2.96 5.07
C PRO A 12 3.12 -1.61 5.31
N VAL A 13 1.88 -1.47 4.82
CA VAL A 13 1.19 -0.19 4.89
C VAL A 13 0.95 0.25 6.34
N LEU A 14 0.58 -0.68 7.22
CA LEU A 14 0.23 -0.31 8.59
C LEU A 14 1.43 0.09 9.44
N GLU A 15 2.65 -0.19 8.98
CA GLU A 15 3.85 0.34 9.62
C GLU A 15 4.15 1.76 9.14
N LEU A 16 3.72 2.10 7.93
CA LEU A 16 3.92 3.44 7.38
C LEU A 16 2.82 4.40 7.84
N VAL A 17 1.57 3.92 7.84
CA VAL A 17 0.39 4.70 8.23
C VAL A 17 -0.44 3.82 9.16
N PRO A 18 -0.17 3.86 10.48
CA PRO A 18 -0.82 2.93 11.42
C PRO A 18 -2.35 2.98 11.43
N ASP A 19 -2.93 4.14 11.15
CA ASP A 19 -4.39 4.30 11.14
C ASP A 19 -4.97 4.26 9.73
N PHE A 20 -4.25 3.66 8.78
CA PHE A 20 -4.67 3.64 7.38
C PHE A 20 -6.08 3.07 7.20
N LEU A 21 -6.38 1.94 7.85
CA LEU A 21 -7.68 1.29 7.70
C LEU A 21 -8.82 2.14 8.25
N GLU A 22 -8.57 2.87 9.34
CA GLU A 22 -9.59 3.74 9.94
C GLU A 22 -9.89 4.95 9.08
N GLN A 23 -8.95 5.35 8.24
CA GLN A 23 -9.12 6.51 7.36
C GLN A 23 -9.73 6.17 6.01
N LEU A 24 -10.02 4.89 5.77
CA LEU A 24 -10.59 4.48 4.49
C LEU A 24 -12.09 4.74 4.45
N ALA A 25 -12.57 5.06 3.24
CA ALA A 25 -14.00 5.05 2.98
C ALA A 25 -14.55 3.65 3.22
N ALA A 26 -15.81 3.56 3.64
CA ALA A 26 -16.39 2.26 4.00
C ALA A 26 -16.33 1.25 2.86
N SER A 27 -16.55 1.70 1.63
CA SER A 27 -16.52 0.80 0.47
C SER A 27 -15.11 0.24 0.22
N ASP A 28 -14.09 1.09 0.38
CA ASP A 28 -12.70 0.65 0.19
C ASP A 28 -12.30 -0.32 1.30
N ARG A 29 -12.69 -0.01 2.54
CA ARG A 29 -12.40 -0.91 3.66
C ARG A 29 -13.07 -2.27 3.46
N ALA A 30 -14.33 -2.27 3.01
CA ALA A 30 -15.06 -3.50 2.76
C ALA A 30 -14.37 -4.36 1.69
N ALA A 31 -13.82 -3.72 0.65
CA ALA A 31 -13.10 -4.44 -0.39
C ALA A 31 -11.87 -5.14 0.17
N LEU A 32 -11.12 -4.47 1.04
CA LEU A 32 -9.93 -5.07 1.65
C LEU A 32 -10.31 -6.19 2.62
N VAL A 33 -11.35 -5.99 3.42
CA VAL A 33 -11.81 -7.02 4.35
C VAL A 33 -12.28 -8.26 3.60
N ALA A 34 -12.94 -8.07 2.46
CA ALA A 34 -13.38 -9.18 1.63
C ALA A 34 -12.19 -10.03 1.14
N LEU A 35 -11.01 -9.43 1.00
CA LEU A 35 -9.80 -10.15 0.60
C LEU A 35 -9.03 -10.73 1.79
N GLY A 36 -9.50 -10.52 3.01
CA GLY A 36 -8.91 -11.13 4.18
C GLY A 36 -8.20 -10.18 5.13
N ILE A 37 -8.08 -8.90 4.78
CA ILE A 37 -7.41 -7.92 5.65
C ILE A 37 -8.15 -7.82 6.97
N GLY A 38 -7.43 -8.00 8.08
CA GLY A 38 -8.02 -7.96 9.42
C GLY A 38 -8.75 -9.23 9.82
N ARG A 39 -8.86 -10.21 8.92
CA ARG A 39 -9.55 -11.47 9.18
C ARG A 39 -8.61 -12.66 9.28
N SER A 40 -7.42 -12.54 8.72
CA SER A 40 -6.42 -13.59 8.75
C SER A 40 -5.05 -12.98 8.96
N GLU A 41 -4.27 -13.59 9.84
CA GLU A 41 -2.90 -13.13 10.09
C GLU A 41 -1.98 -13.40 8.90
N ARG A 42 -2.43 -14.24 7.95
CA ARG A 42 -1.64 -14.58 6.76
C ARG A 42 -1.90 -13.65 5.59
N VAL A 43 -2.81 -12.68 5.75
CA VAL A 43 -3.12 -11.69 4.71
C VAL A 43 -2.66 -10.33 5.20
N GLU A 44 -1.79 -9.69 4.44
CA GLU A 44 -1.20 -8.41 4.82
C GLU A 44 -1.33 -7.39 3.72
N LEU A 45 -1.34 -6.12 4.13
CA LEU A 45 -1.47 -4.99 3.20
C LEU A 45 -0.10 -4.34 3.04
N TRP A 46 0.37 -4.30 1.80
CA TRP A 46 1.68 -3.77 1.46
C TRP A 46 1.54 -2.66 0.42
N ALA A 47 2.52 -1.79 0.34
CA ALA A 47 2.54 -0.72 -0.65
C ALA A 47 3.87 -0.71 -1.37
N THR A 48 3.84 -0.28 -2.63
CA THR A 48 5.06 -0.03 -3.38
C THR A 48 5.60 1.34 -2.97
N LEU A 49 6.86 1.37 -2.60
CA LEU A 49 7.57 2.61 -2.31
C LEU A 49 8.45 2.96 -3.49
N SER A 50 8.52 4.25 -3.81
CA SER A 50 9.43 4.77 -4.81
C SER A 50 10.49 5.59 -4.10
N VAL A 51 11.75 5.23 -4.29
CA VAL A 51 12.88 5.97 -3.74
C VAL A 51 13.44 6.84 -4.87
N HIS A 52 13.40 8.15 -4.68
CA HIS A 52 13.75 9.11 -5.71
C HIS A 52 15.22 9.53 -5.61
N GLU A 53 15.72 10.18 -6.67
CA GLU A 53 17.12 10.57 -6.74
C GLU A 53 17.54 11.49 -5.60
N ASP A 54 16.64 12.36 -5.16
CA ASP A 54 16.94 13.30 -4.08
C ASP A 54 16.84 12.67 -2.69
N GLY A 55 16.58 11.37 -2.63
CA GLY A 55 16.46 10.65 -1.36
C GLY A 55 15.08 10.66 -0.75
N SER A 56 14.11 11.35 -1.37
CA SER A 56 12.74 11.31 -0.89
C SER A 56 12.12 9.96 -1.22
N VAL A 57 11.11 9.58 -0.42
CA VAL A 57 10.41 8.31 -0.59
C VAL A 57 8.92 8.56 -0.62
N THR A 58 8.24 8.00 -1.60
CA THR A 58 6.78 8.08 -1.70
C THR A 58 6.18 6.69 -1.75
N ALA A 59 4.93 6.57 -1.32
CA ALA A 59 4.21 5.30 -1.31
C ALA A 59 2.97 5.39 -2.19
N ASN A 60 2.68 4.32 -2.90
CA ASN A 60 1.44 4.20 -3.65
C ASN A 60 0.35 3.67 -2.71
N LEU A 61 -0.41 4.57 -2.10
CA LEU A 61 -1.49 4.21 -1.19
C LEU A 61 -2.84 4.13 -1.90
N LEU A 62 -2.91 4.58 -3.15
CA LEU A 62 -4.10 4.41 -3.97
C LEU A 62 -4.26 2.96 -4.42
N GLY A 63 -3.16 2.30 -4.73
CA GLY A 63 -3.18 0.93 -5.23
C GLY A 63 -2.32 -0.01 -4.41
N PRO A 64 -2.64 -0.23 -3.12
CA PRO A 64 -1.86 -1.16 -2.30
C PRO A 64 -2.01 -2.59 -2.74
N LEU A 65 -1.11 -3.44 -2.25
CA LEU A 65 -1.10 -4.86 -2.55
C LEU A 65 -1.62 -5.64 -1.35
N VAL A 66 -2.55 -6.54 -1.60
CA VAL A 66 -3.00 -7.50 -0.59
C VAL A 66 -2.22 -8.78 -0.84
N LEU A 67 -1.37 -9.16 0.10
CA LEU A 67 -0.54 -10.35 0.00
C LEU A 67 -1.09 -11.44 0.89
N ASP A 68 -1.41 -12.58 0.27
CA ASP A 68 -1.92 -13.75 0.98
C ASP A 68 -0.78 -14.76 1.07
N PHE A 69 -0.15 -14.82 2.25
CA PHE A 69 1.01 -15.68 2.46
C PHE A 69 0.63 -17.14 2.60
N GLU A 70 -0.63 -17.43 2.86
CA GLU A 70 -1.09 -18.81 2.92
C GLU A 70 -1.23 -19.40 1.53
N ARG A 71 -1.75 -18.60 0.59
CA ARG A 71 -1.94 -19.05 -0.79
C ARG A 71 -0.78 -18.69 -1.71
N GLY A 72 0.13 -17.85 -1.24
CA GLY A 72 1.27 -17.43 -2.04
C GLY A 72 0.91 -16.52 -3.20
N CYS A 73 -0.10 -15.68 -3.04
CA CYS A 73 -0.54 -14.80 -4.11
C CYS A 73 -0.73 -13.37 -3.61
N GLY A 74 -0.75 -12.43 -4.56
CA GLY A 74 -0.96 -11.02 -4.26
C GLY A 74 -1.92 -10.40 -5.24
N THR A 75 -2.68 -9.41 -4.77
CA THR A 75 -3.67 -8.71 -5.58
C THR A 75 -3.53 -7.22 -5.33
N GLN A 76 -3.44 -6.43 -6.39
CA GLN A 76 -3.47 -4.99 -6.26
C GLN A 76 -4.92 -4.52 -6.18
N VAL A 77 -5.22 -3.67 -5.21
CA VAL A 77 -6.57 -3.13 -5.03
C VAL A 77 -6.51 -1.62 -5.18
N VAL A 78 -7.37 -1.06 -6.03
CA VAL A 78 -7.40 0.39 -6.24
C VAL A 78 -8.48 0.97 -5.34
N LEU A 79 -8.05 1.87 -4.41
CA LEU A 79 -8.93 2.46 -3.40
C LEU A 79 -9.43 3.81 -3.91
N THR A 80 -10.50 3.79 -4.71
CA THR A 80 -10.94 4.98 -5.45
C THR A 80 -11.73 5.97 -4.60
N GLU A 81 -12.20 5.58 -3.42
CA GLU A 81 -13.12 6.41 -2.64
C GLU A 81 -12.46 7.07 -1.43
N SER A 82 -11.21 6.76 -1.14
CA SER A 82 -10.56 7.22 0.10
C SER A 82 -9.64 8.42 -0.08
N GLY A 83 -9.36 8.83 -1.30
CA GLY A 83 -8.55 10.01 -1.56
C GLY A 83 -7.04 9.81 -1.45
N TRP A 84 -6.57 8.59 -1.27
CA TRP A 84 -5.14 8.34 -1.24
C TRP A 84 -4.52 8.48 -2.62
N GLY A 85 -3.26 8.93 -2.68
CA GLY A 85 -2.57 9.11 -3.94
C GLY A 85 -1.52 8.04 -4.20
N THR A 86 -0.97 8.08 -5.41
CA THR A 86 0.09 7.14 -5.81
C THR A 86 1.46 7.58 -5.33
N ARG A 87 1.59 8.81 -4.84
CA ARG A 87 2.88 9.38 -4.43
C ARG A 87 2.76 10.02 -3.05
N HIS A 88 2.20 9.29 -2.10
CA HIS A 88 2.06 9.79 -0.75
C HIS A 88 3.44 9.92 -0.10
N PRO A 89 3.82 11.11 0.39
CA PRO A 89 5.15 11.29 0.97
C PRO A 89 5.34 10.48 2.24
N ILE A 90 6.41 9.70 2.28
CA ILE A 90 6.79 8.94 3.47
C ILE A 90 8.01 9.60 4.11
N LEU A 91 8.98 9.97 3.28
CA LEU A 91 10.18 10.64 3.73
C LEU A 91 10.47 11.77 2.74
N THR A 92 10.60 12.99 3.24
CA THR A 92 10.95 14.13 2.41
C THR A 92 12.31 14.66 2.80
N ARG A 93 13.03 15.16 1.80
CA ARG A 93 14.38 15.70 2.00
C ARG A 93 14.40 17.19 1.75
#